data_b391c507f60af7423fbbed5d6e219388
#
_entry.id   b391c507f60af7423fbbed5d6e219388
#
_cell.length_a   1.000
_cell.length_b   1.000
_cell.length_c   1.000
_cell.angle_alpha   90.00
_cell.angle_beta   90.00
_cell.angle_gamma   90.00
#
_symmetry.space_group_name_H-M   'P 1'
#
loop_
_entity.id
_entity.type
_entity.pdbx_description
1 polymer ?
#
loop_
_entity_poly.entity_id
_entity_poly.type
_entity_poly.pdbx_seq_one_letter_code
_entity_poly.pdbx_strand_id
1 'polypeptide(L)'
;MRLIANLLIAVLVGYTLSILINTSVSAATLMGFGIEVSLNDRFDMMVTEWMGLATLYLPIYLVVQSAAFLLLLRLVRSGQYQLSILRGLYTAVGALSLMAVYFAFDTALGQSGVLVASGRTTAGLLAHSATGAVSGLTFCFLRERSSGATA
;
A
#
# COMPACT_ATOMS: atom_id res chain seq x y z
N MET A 1 2.81 -9.63 -20.41
CA MET A 1 3.90 -8.92 -19.71
C MET A 1 3.47 -7.57 -19.12
N ARG A 2 2.72 -6.70 -19.81
CA ARG A 2 2.29 -5.37 -19.31
C ARG A 2 1.48 -5.41 -18.01
N LEU A 3 0.56 -6.39 -17.86
CA LEU A 3 -0.27 -6.51 -16.65
C LEU A 3 0.57 -6.74 -15.38
N ILE A 4 1.54 -7.65 -15.45
CA ILE A 4 2.44 -7.96 -14.33
C ILE A 4 3.28 -6.74 -13.98
N ALA A 5 3.83 -6.04 -14.98
CA ALA A 5 4.59 -4.82 -14.76
C ALA A 5 3.74 -3.74 -14.06
N ASN A 6 2.50 -3.53 -14.52
CA ASN A 6 1.58 -2.57 -13.91
C ASN A 6 1.25 -2.92 -12.45
N LEU A 7 1.06 -4.22 -12.14
CA LEU A 7 0.86 -4.69 -10.77
C LEU A 7 2.09 -4.42 -9.90
N LEU A 8 3.28 -4.80 -10.38
CA LEU A 8 4.52 -4.60 -9.63
C LEU A 8 4.78 -3.12 -9.35
N ILE A 9 4.61 -2.25 -10.34
CA ILE A 9 4.80 -0.81 -10.15
C ILE A 9 3.80 -0.26 -9.13
N ALA A 10 2.51 -0.62 -9.25
CA ALA A 10 1.48 -0.17 -8.34
C ALA A 10 1.74 -0.62 -6.88
N VAL A 11 2.16 -1.88 -6.71
CA VAL A 11 2.54 -2.44 -5.41
C VAL A 11 3.75 -1.72 -4.83
N LEU A 12 4.81 -1.51 -5.63
CA LEU A 12 6.01 -0.81 -5.17
C LEU A 12 5.73 0.64 -4.76
N VAL A 13 4.87 1.34 -5.49
CA VAL A 13 4.42 2.70 -5.12
C VAL A 13 3.72 2.68 -3.77
N GLY A 14 2.73 1.81 -3.59
CA GLY A 14 1.99 1.72 -2.33
C GLY A 14 2.88 1.27 -1.16
N TYR A 15 3.76 0.28 -1.38
CA TYR A 15 4.73 -0.17 -0.37
C TYR A 15 5.67 0.95 0.06
N THR A 16 6.27 1.67 -0.88
CA THR A 16 7.18 2.79 -0.58
C THR A 16 6.47 3.88 0.21
N LEU A 17 5.23 4.23 -0.16
CA LEU A 17 4.43 5.20 0.62
C LEU A 17 4.14 4.69 2.03
N SER A 18 3.86 3.39 2.19
CA SER A 18 3.64 2.78 3.50
C SER A 18 4.88 2.89 4.39
N ILE A 19 6.09 2.67 3.83
CA ILE A 19 7.34 2.87 4.57
C ILE A 19 7.55 4.33 4.94
N LEU A 20 7.30 5.28 4.04
CA LEU A 20 7.38 6.72 4.34
C LEU A 20 6.50 7.12 5.53
N ILE A 21 5.28 6.59 5.59
CA ILE A 21 4.37 6.80 6.73
C ILE A 21 4.99 6.22 8.00
N ASN A 22 5.45 4.96 7.97
CA ASN A 22 6.03 4.31 9.13
C ASN A 22 7.25 5.07 9.66
N THR A 23 8.21 5.41 8.80
CA THR A 23 9.41 6.19 9.14
C THR A 23 9.03 7.56 9.73
N SER A 24 8.00 8.21 9.16
CA SER A 24 7.55 9.51 9.67
C SER A 24 6.98 9.40 11.07
N VAL A 25 6.21 8.35 11.37
CA VAL A 25 5.67 8.08 12.71
C VAL A 25 6.79 7.72 13.68
N SER A 26 7.76 6.89 13.27
CA SER A 26 8.93 6.53 14.07
C SER A 26 9.77 7.76 14.41
N ALA A 27 10.07 8.60 13.43
CA ALA A 27 10.81 9.85 13.64
C ALA A 27 10.06 10.81 14.58
N ALA A 28 8.74 10.98 14.39
CA ALA A 28 7.93 11.81 15.27
C ALA A 28 7.92 11.29 16.72
N THR A 29 7.91 9.98 16.90
CA THR A 29 7.99 9.36 18.23
C THR A 29 9.33 9.64 18.92
N LEU A 30 10.44 9.50 18.19
CA LEU A 30 11.78 9.83 18.71
C LEU A 30 11.89 11.31 19.12
N MET A 31 11.38 12.20 18.26
CA MET A 31 11.35 13.64 18.59
C MET A 31 10.48 13.94 19.80
N GLY A 32 9.40 13.19 20.03
CA GLY A 32 8.57 13.27 21.22
C GLY A 32 9.30 12.89 22.51
N PHE A 33 10.37 12.08 22.41
CA PHE A 33 11.27 11.76 23.53
C PHE A 33 12.47 12.72 23.67
N GLY A 34 12.46 13.85 22.91
CA GLY A 34 13.54 14.83 22.96
C GLY A 34 14.78 14.46 22.14
N ILE A 35 14.70 13.42 21.29
CA ILE A 35 15.79 13.02 20.40
C ILE A 35 15.69 13.84 19.12
N GLU A 36 16.73 14.58 18.77
CA GLU A 36 16.81 15.29 17.50
C GLU A 36 16.97 14.30 16.34
N VAL A 37 16.11 14.40 15.33
CA VAL A 37 16.16 13.56 14.14
C VAL A 37 16.39 14.47 12.93
N SER A 38 17.60 14.45 12.38
CA SER A 38 17.98 15.22 11.21
C SER A 38 17.31 14.67 9.92
N LEU A 39 17.39 15.40 8.83
CA LEU A 39 16.91 14.91 7.53
C LEU A 39 17.71 13.69 7.02
N ASN A 40 19.01 13.64 7.31
CA ASN A 40 19.84 12.49 6.97
C ASN A 40 19.41 11.26 7.77
N ASP A 41 19.18 11.41 9.09
CA ASP A 41 18.70 10.31 9.92
C ASP A 41 17.37 9.76 9.42
N ARG A 42 16.44 10.63 9.00
CA ARG A 42 15.15 10.20 8.41
C ARG A 42 15.33 9.42 7.12
N PHE A 43 16.27 9.84 6.26
CA PHE A 43 16.56 9.13 5.02
C PHE A 43 17.15 7.75 5.31
N ASP A 44 18.12 7.66 6.23
CA ASP A 44 18.75 6.40 6.63
C ASP A 44 17.74 5.46 7.29
N MET A 45 16.86 5.97 8.15
CA MET A 45 15.74 5.22 8.72
C MET A 45 14.83 4.66 7.61
N MET A 46 14.45 5.50 6.64
CA MET A 46 13.59 5.09 5.53
C MET A 46 14.22 3.97 4.70
N VAL A 47 15.51 4.09 4.35
CA VAL A 47 16.22 3.07 3.57
C VAL A 47 16.33 1.77 4.37
N THR A 48 16.67 1.86 5.65
CA THR A 48 16.80 0.70 6.54
C THR A 48 15.45 0.00 6.72
N GLU A 49 14.36 0.74 6.96
CA GLU A 49 13.01 0.18 7.08
C GLU A 49 12.54 -0.42 5.74
N TRP A 50 12.83 0.25 4.62
CA TRP A 50 12.46 -0.25 3.29
C TRP A 50 13.06 -1.62 3.01
N MET A 51 14.35 -1.82 3.31
CA MET A 51 15.04 -3.09 3.14
C MET A 51 14.59 -4.12 4.20
N GLY A 52 14.45 -3.72 5.45
CA GLY A 52 14.05 -4.61 6.54
C GLY A 52 12.66 -5.19 6.36
N LEU A 53 11.70 -4.36 5.98
CA LEU A 53 10.32 -4.77 5.75
C LEU A 53 10.09 -5.44 4.38
N ALA A 54 11.04 -5.33 3.45
CA ALA A 54 10.96 -5.99 2.15
C ALA A 54 10.91 -7.52 2.25
N THR A 55 11.45 -8.11 3.30
CA THR A 55 11.48 -9.57 3.48
C THR A 55 10.14 -10.17 3.89
N LEU A 56 9.33 -9.45 4.66
CA LEU A 56 8.04 -9.95 5.17
C LEU A 56 6.86 -9.13 4.65
N TYR A 57 6.90 -7.81 4.81
CA TYR A 57 5.76 -6.95 4.51
C TYR A 57 5.52 -6.78 3.00
N LEU A 58 6.58 -6.64 2.19
CA LEU A 58 6.44 -6.52 0.73
C LEU A 58 5.80 -7.74 0.09
N PRO A 59 6.17 -9.01 0.40
CA PRO A 59 5.47 -10.19 -0.13
C PRO A 59 3.99 -10.22 0.24
N ILE A 60 3.63 -9.89 1.49
CA ILE A 60 2.24 -9.83 1.94
C ILE A 60 1.49 -8.74 1.16
N TYR A 61 2.06 -7.55 1.07
CA TYR A 61 1.50 -6.44 0.31
C TYR A 61 1.28 -6.82 -1.16
N LEU A 62 2.28 -7.45 -1.79
CA LEU A 62 2.23 -7.91 -3.18
C LEU A 62 1.10 -8.93 -3.41
N VAL A 63 1.02 -9.97 -2.59
CA VAL A 63 0.02 -11.02 -2.73
C VAL A 63 -1.39 -10.45 -2.56
N VAL A 64 -1.60 -9.67 -1.51
CA VAL A 64 -2.93 -9.13 -1.17
C VAL A 64 -3.41 -8.15 -2.23
N GLN A 65 -2.59 -7.16 -2.59
CA GLN A 65 -2.97 -6.16 -3.58
C GLN A 65 -3.17 -6.79 -4.97
N SER A 66 -2.27 -7.70 -5.37
CA SER A 66 -2.42 -8.38 -6.65
C SER A 66 -3.67 -9.24 -6.70
N ALA A 67 -3.97 -10.00 -5.66
CA ALA A 67 -5.19 -10.79 -5.57
C ALA A 67 -6.44 -9.92 -5.64
N ALA A 68 -6.48 -8.83 -4.88
CA ALA A 68 -7.60 -7.88 -4.86
C ALA A 68 -7.83 -7.22 -6.23
N PHE A 69 -6.76 -6.75 -6.88
CA PHE A 69 -6.85 -6.10 -8.19
C PHE A 69 -7.22 -7.08 -9.31
N LEU A 70 -6.69 -8.31 -9.28
CA LEU A 70 -7.03 -9.33 -10.27
C LEU A 70 -8.47 -9.83 -10.10
N LEU A 71 -8.94 -9.96 -8.86
CA LEU A 71 -10.33 -10.30 -8.58
C LEU A 71 -11.26 -9.20 -9.09
N LEU A 72 -10.98 -7.94 -8.76
CA LEU A 72 -11.77 -6.82 -9.27
C LEU A 72 -11.74 -6.77 -10.81
N LEU A 73 -10.56 -7.00 -11.42
CA LEU A 73 -10.41 -7.05 -12.86
C LEU A 73 -11.33 -8.10 -13.51
N ARG A 74 -11.47 -9.27 -12.89
CA ARG A 74 -12.40 -10.31 -13.36
C ARG A 74 -13.85 -9.88 -13.23
N LEU A 75 -14.21 -9.26 -12.10
CA LEU A 75 -15.59 -8.82 -11.83
C LEU A 75 -16.05 -7.71 -12.78
N VAL A 76 -15.16 -6.76 -13.10
CA VAL A 76 -15.51 -5.63 -13.96
C VAL A 76 -15.37 -5.93 -15.46
N ARG A 77 -14.83 -7.11 -15.84
CA ARG A 77 -14.55 -7.46 -17.23
C ARG A 77 -15.80 -7.52 -18.11
N SER A 78 -16.93 -7.92 -17.56
CA SER A 78 -18.20 -8.09 -18.29
C SER A 78 -19.05 -6.81 -18.35
N GLY A 79 -18.70 -5.77 -17.59
CA GLY A 79 -19.46 -4.52 -17.49
C GLY A 79 -18.80 -3.38 -18.27
N GLN A 80 -19.66 -2.52 -18.83
CA GLN A 80 -19.22 -1.25 -19.43
C GLN A 80 -19.23 -0.17 -18.35
N TYR A 81 -18.15 -0.10 -17.55
CA TYR A 81 -18.04 0.90 -16.50
C TYR A 81 -17.34 2.16 -17.00
N GLN A 82 -17.86 3.32 -16.59
CA GLN A 82 -17.17 4.59 -16.79
C GLN A 82 -15.81 4.58 -16.10
N LEU A 83 -14.85 5.27 -16.68
CA LEU A 83 -13.48 5.31 -16.19
C LEU A 83 -13.39 5.85 -14.76
N SER A 84 -14.19 6.85 -14.41
CA SER A 84 -14.28 7.41 -13.07
C SER A 84 -14.72 6.36 -12.03
N ILE A 85 -15.67 5.51 -12.39
CA ILE A 85 -16.15 4.41 -11.54
C ILE A 85 -15.03 3.38 -11.33
N LEU A 86 -14.34 2.99 -12.41
CA LEU A 86 -13.21 2.05 -12.32
C LEU A 86 -12.10 2.57 -11.42
N ARG A 87 -11.72 3.84 -11.54
CA ARG A 87 -10.73 4.48 -10.66
C ARG A 87 -11.18 4.43 -9.19
N GLY A 88 -12.44 4.79 -8.92
CA GLY A 88 -13.01 4.70 -7.58
C GLY A 88 -13.01 3.27 -7.01
N LEU A 89 -13.37 2.28 -7.82
CA LEU A 89 -13.38 0.87 -7.40
C LEU A 89 -11.97 0.35 -7.07
N TYR A 90 -10.97 0.61 -7.93
CA TYR A 90 -9.60 0.19 -7.64
C TYR A 90 -9.02 0.89 -6.43
N THR A 91 -9.31 2.18 -6.24
CA THR A 91 -8.93 2.95 -5.05
C THR A 91 -9.54 2.34 -3.78
N ALA A 92 -10.85 2.10 -3.79
CA ALA A 92 -11.56 1.54 -2.64
C ALA A 92 -11.10 0.11 -2.32
N VAL A 93 -10.97 -0.76 -3.33
CA VAL A 93 -10.49 -2.14 -3.15
C VAL A 93 -9.05 -2.15 -2.63
N GLY A 94 -8.19 -1.28 -3.13
CA GLY A 94 -6.82 -1.14 -2.62
C GLY A 94 -6.76 -0.76 -1.16
N ALA A 95 -7.58 0.22 -0.73
CA ALA A 95 -7.68 0.62 0.67
C ALA A 95 -8.22 -0.49 1.58
N LEU A 96 -9.35 -1.07 1.18
CA LEU A 96 -10.05 -2.08 1.98
C LEU A 96 -9.25 -3.37 2.11
N SER A 97 -8.54 -3.80 1.07
CA SER A 97 -7.72 -5.01 1.12
C SER A 97 -6.56 -4.87 2.11
N LEU A 98 -5.88 -3.74 2.18
CA LEU A 98 -4.87 -3.51 3.21
C LEU A 98 -5.47 -3.41 4.61
N MET A 99 -6.55 -2.66 4.77
CA MET A 99 -7.23 -2.56 6.06
C MET A 99 -7.65 -3.93 6.58
N ALA A 100 -8.20 -4.78 5.71
CA ALA A 100 -8.60 -6.15 6.06
C ALA A 100 -7.40 -7.00 6.48
N VAL A 101 -6.26 -6.88 5.81
CA VAL A 101 -5.03 -7.62 6.16
C VAL A 101 -4.49 -7.19 7.51
N TYR A 102 -4.38 -5.90 7.78
CA TYR A 102 -3.96 -5.42 9.10
C TYR A 102 -4.87 -5.97 10.20
N PHE A 103 -6.17 -5.85 10.00
CA PHE A 103 -7.16 -6.37 10.96
C PHE A 103 -7.06 -7.89 11.15
N ALA A 104 -6.86 -8.64 10.07
CA ALA A 104 -6.72 -10.09 10.11
C ALA A 104 -5.46 -10.52 10.89
N PHE A 105 -4.33 -9.87 10.66
CA PHE A 105 -3.08 -10.17 11.39
C PHE A 105 -3.19 -9.79 12.87
N ASP A 106 -3.73 -8.62 13.17
CA ASP A 106 -3.92 -8.17 14.55
C ASP A 106 -4.84 -9.12 15.31
N THR A 107 -5.92 -9.56 14.68
CA THR A 107 -6.87 -10.52 15.29
C THR A 107 -6.25 -11.91 15.45
N ALA A 108 -5.54 -12.41 14.44
CA ALA A 108 -4.94 -13.74 14.46
C ALA A 108 -3.82 -13.88 15.50
N LEU A 109 -3.07 -12.81 15.72
CA LEU A 109 -1.92 -12.81 16.64
C LEU A 109 -2.23 -12.19 18.01
N GLY A 110 -3.45 -11.67 18.19
CA GLY A 110 -3.88 -11.05 19.45
C GLY A 110 -3.12 -9.79 19.84
N GLN A 111 -2.44 -9.16 18.88
CA GLN A 111 -1.62 -7.97 19.10
C GLN A 111 -1.81 -6.98 17.95
N SER A 112 -1.93 -5.70 18.26
CA SER A 112 -2.03 -4.65 17.24
C SER A 112 -0.67 -4.21 16.68
N GLY A 113 -0.63 -3.90 15.39
CA GLY A 113 0.56 -3.38 14.71
C GLY A 113 1.66 -4.42 14.50
N VAL A 114 1.27 -5.67 14.25
CA VAL A 114 2.21 -6.78 14.04
C VAL A 114 2.97 -6.62 12.73
N LEU A 115 2.30 -6.19 11.66
CA LEU A 115 2.92 -6.01 10.35
C LEU A 115 3.82 -4.77 10.32
N VAL A 116 3.33 -3.66 10.86
CA VAL A 116 4.05 -2.38 10.89
C VAL A 116 3.67 -1.63 12.17
N ALA A 117 4.67 -1.15 12.90
CA ALA A 117 4.48 -0.55 14.23
C ALA A 117 3.51 0.64 14.22
N SER A 118 3.52 1.47 13.18
CA SER A 118 2.59 2.61 13.03
C SER A 118 1.13 2.18 12.86
N GLY A 119 0.86 0.94 12.46
CA GLY A 119 -0.50 0.38 12.34
C GLY A 119 -1.23 0.15 13.67
N ARG A 120 -0.56 0.34 14.81
CA ARG A 120 -1.15 0.20 16.17
C ARG A 120 -2.24 1.23 16.47
N THR A 121 -2.20 2.36 15.80
CA THR A 121 -3.18 3.45 15.99
C THR A 121 -4.21 3.45 14.86
N THR A 122 -5.43 3.89 15.14
CA THR A 122 -6.46 4.07 14.10
C THR A 122 -5.99 5.01 12.99
N ALA A 123 -5.28 6.08 13.35
CA ALA A 123 -4.72 7.02 12.38
C ALA A 123 -3.68 6.34 11.48
N GLY A 124 -2.79 5.52 12.06
CA GLY A 124 -1.80 4.76 11.31
C GLY A 124 -2.44 3.70 10.40
N LEU A 125 -3.46 2.99 10.89
CA LEU A 125 -4.23 2.04 10.07
C LEU A 125 -4.88 2.73 8.86
N LEU A 126 -5.50 3.88 9.07
CA LEU A 126 -6.11 4.67 7.98
C LEU A 126 -5.04 5.19 7.00
N ALA A 127 -3.90 5.65 7.51
CA ALA A 127 -2.80 6.10 6.67
C ALA A 127 -2.25 4.97 5.79
N HIS A 128 -2.05 3.77 6.35
CA HIS A 128 -1.64 2.60 5.57
C HIS A 128 -2.72 2.15 4.57
N SER A 129 -4.00 2.20 4.96
CA SER A 129 -5.11 1.93 4.02
C SER A 129 -5.10 2.91 2.85
N ALA A 130 -4.76 4.19 3.08
CA ALA A 130 -4.61 5.18 2.02
C ALA A 130 -3.47 4.82 1.04
N THR A 131 -2.39 4.17 1.49
CA THR A 131 -1.34 3.70 0.56
C THR A 131 -1.85 2.61 -0.38
N GLY A 132 -2.74 1.76 0.10
CA GLY A 132 -3.46 0.79 -0.74
C GLY A 132 -4.37 1.46 -1.75
N ALA A 133 -5.06 2.54 -1.36
CA ALA A 133 -5.86 3.36 -2.26
C ALA A 133 -5.00 3.94 -3.40
N VAL A 134 -3.82 4.50 -3.08
CA VAL A 134 -2.88 5.02 -4.08
C VAL A 134 -2.36 3.91 -4.98
N SER A 135 -2.05 2.74 -4.42
CA SER A 135 -1.65 1.56 -5.21
C SER A 135 -2.74 1.18 -6.22
N GLY A 136 -4.00 1.11 -5.80
CA GLY A 136 -5.14 0.80 -6.66
C GLY A 136 -5.36 1.82 -7.77
N LEU A 137 -5.28 3.10 -7.44
CA LEU A 137 -5.38 4.20 -8.40
C LEU A 137 -4.23 4.14 -9.42
N THR A 138 -3.00 3.90 -8.97
CA THR A 138 -1.82 3.74 -9.82
C THR A 138 -1.99 2.57 -10.78
N PHE A 139 -2.47 1.42 -10.30
CA PHE A 139 -2.74 0.26 -11.15
C PHE A 139 -3.76 0.59 -12.24
N CYS A 140 -4.86 1.27 -11.89
CA CYS A 140 -5.87 1.68 -12.85
C CYS A 140 -5.29 2.59 -13.94
N PHE A 141 -4.53 3.63 -13.57
CA PHE A 141 -3.89 4.55 -14.52
C PHE A 141 -2.90 3.86 -15.46
N LEU A 142 -2.04 2.98 -14.94
CA LEU A 142 -1.07 2.25 -15.75
C LEU A 142 -1.77 1.32 -16.75
N ARG A 143 -2.88 0.71 -16.34
CA ARG A 143 -3.68 -0.15 -17.19
C ARG A 143 -4.35 0.63 -18.32
N GLU A 144 -4.93 1.80 -18.02
CA GLU A 144 -5.52 2.70 -19.02
C GLU A 144 -4.50 3.06 -20.10
N ARG A 145 -3.32 3.51 -19.71
CA ARG A 145 -2.22 3.83 -20.63
C ARG A 145 -1.79 2.63 -21.48
N SER A 146 -1.76 1.45 -20.87
CA SER A 146 -1.37 0.21 -21.57
C SER A 146 -2.42 -0.25 -22.59
N SER A 147 -3.70 0.09 -22.39
CA SER A 147 -4.79 -0.26 -23.28
C SER A 147 -4.94 0.76 -24.43
N GLY A 148 -4.71 2.05 -24.15
CA GLY A 148 -4.77 3.11 -25.18
C GLY A 148 -3.57 3.13 -26.14
N ALA A 149 -2.45 2.49 -25.79
CA ALA A 149 -1.28 2.39 -26.67
C ALA A 149 -1.39 1.30 -27.75
N THR A 150 -2.53 0.60 -27.83
CA THR A 150 -2.82 -0.50 -28.78
C THR A 150 -3.98 -0.16 -29.72
N ALA A 151 -4.49 1.06 -29.68
CA ALA A 151 -5.46 1.63 -30.63
C ALA A 151 -4.75 2.61 -31.58
#